data_775f8b906bf796a9f4c1e4e93c1182e2
#
_entry.id   775f8b906bf796a9f4c1e4e93c1182e2
#
_cell.length_a   1.000
_cell.length_b   1.000
_cell.length_c   1.000
_cell.angle_alpha   90.00
_cell.angle_beta   90.00
_cell.angle_gamma   90.00
#
_symmetry.space_group_name_H-M   'P 1'
#
loop_
_entity.id
_entity.type
_entity.pdbx_description
1 polymer ?
#
loop_
_entity_poly.entity_id
_entity_poly.type
_entity_poly.pdbx_seq_one_letter_code
_entity_poly.pdbx_strand_id
1 'polypeptide(L)'
;MLKQQTKKRLWLYFLFTLVAVAAFSVIRTWMCLNRLNLTQELFYPNDMLTKGMHWGIGVVTVLLCTVGFVQKNAFETLFMLDDADSLVDSVNNGFFSIFANAVSGCLLCGAGILTVPRLSETVQAHLTNQFGSVQHVFTVLLCISAIPAALYFFCKAAMRRPSKNLLTLFGLGVVLWHISLIISTYFDISVAINSPIKILDQFSFMFTMIYFLNECREHIGTPRPRFHLAIAFPALFLSAVSAIPNLITQLYNPEHQLSVPIIYCAVQLAFCLHIIADLIGRFQSVSNDVPNIVTRAE
;
A
#
# COMPACT_ATOMS: atom_id res chain seq x y z
N MET A 1 -6.12 -32.75 0.46
CA MET A 1 -7.08 -32.11 1.39
C MET A 1 -6.50 -30.86 2.09
N LEU A 2 -5.30 -30.89 2.66
CA LEU A 2 -4.71 -29.76 3.39
C LEU A 2 -4.56 -28.49 2.52
N LYS A 3 -4.03 -28.60 1.29
CA LYS A 3 -3.88 -27.47 0.34
C LYS A 3 -5.22 -26.76 0.05
N GLN A 4 -6.29 -27.52 -0.14
CA GLN A 4 -7.61 -26.95 -0.45
C GLN A 4 -8.24 -26.22 0.76
N GLN A 5 -8.03 -26.72 1.98
CA GLN A 5 -8.48 -26.03 3.20
C GLN A 5 -7.73 -24.72 3.43
N THR A 6 -6.42 -24.74 3.19
CA THR A 6 -5.59 -23.53 3.32
C THR A 6 -6.00 -22.45 2.33
N LYS A 7 -6.23 -22.84 1.05
CA LYS A 7 -6.72 -21.90 0.03
C LYS A 7 -8.07 -21.29 0.43
N LYS A 8 -9.02 -22.09 0.92
CA LYS A 8 -10.31 -21.56 1.40
C LYS A 8 -10.13 -20.56 2.54
N ARG A 9 -9.23 -20.82 3.49
CA ARG A 9 -8.94 -19.90 4.60
C ARG A 9 -8.33 -18.59 4.10
N LEU A 10 -7.39 -18.64 3.14
CA LEU A 10 -6.80 -17.44 2.55
C LEU A 10 -7.83 -16.57 1.86
N TRP A 11 -8.71 -17.16 1.07
CA TRP A 11 -9.82 -16.45 0.44
C TRP A 11 -10.79 -15.87 1.46
N LEU A 12 -11.02 -16.55 2.57
CA LEU A 12 -11.85 -16.03 3.65
C LEU A 12 -11.21 -14.78 4.29
N TYR A 13 -9.89 -14.81 4.57
CA TYR A 13 -9.17 -13.65 5.10
C TYR A 13 -9.15 -12.48 4.12
N PHE A 14 -8.97 -12.77 2.85
CA PHE A 14 -9.02 -11.74 1.81
C PHE A 14 -10.41 -11.09 1.75
N LEU A 15 -11.46 -11.90 1.74
CA LEU A 15 -12.84 -11.41 1.76
C LEU A 15 -13.14 -10.60 3.03
N PHE A 16 -12.71 -11.10 4.20
CA PHE A 16 -12.81 -10.35 5.46
C PHE A 16 -12.11 -8.99 5.36
N THR A 17 -10.91 -8.94 4.79
CA THR A 17 -10.17 -7.68 4.60
C THR A 17 -10.95 -6.73 3.68
N LEU A 18 -11.51 -7.20 2.57
CA LEU A 18 -12.29 -6.36 1.66
C LEU A 18 -13.58 -5.83 2.32
N VAL A 19 -14.27 -6.67 3.10
CA VAL A 19 -15.47 -6.24 3.86
C VAL A 19 -15.09 -5.21 4.92
N ALA A 20 -13.98 -5.42 5.64
CA ALA A 20 -13.47 -4.46 6.61
C ALA A 20 -13.10 -3.13 5.92
N VAL A 21 -12.38 -3.16 4.79
CA VAL A 21 -12.08 -1.98 3.99
C VAL A 21 -13.36 -1.22 3.63
N ALA A 22 -14.36 -1.90 3.09
CA ALA A 22 -15.61 -1.26 2.70
C ALA A 22 -16.32 -0.61 3.90
N ALA A 23 -16.50 -1.35 5.00
CA ALA A 23 -17.18 -0.86 6.20
C ALA A 23 -16.46 0.34 6.82
N PHE A 24 -15.16 0.22 7.05
CA PHE A 24 -14.38 1.29 7.69
C PHE A 24 -14.22 2.52 6.78
N SER A 25 -14.06 2.33 5.46
CA SER A 25 -13.99 3.45 4.52
C SER A 25 -15.29 4.23 4.46
N VAL A 26 -16.46 3.56 4.45
CA VAL A 26 -17.77 4.23 4.45
C VAL A 26 -17.96 5.04 5.74
N ILE A 27 -17.75 4.41 6.91
CA ILE A 27 -17.92 5.10 8.20
C ILE A 27 -16.95 6.29 8.28
N ARG A 28 -15.69 6.10 7.91
CA ARG A 28 -14.69 7.18 7.97
C ARG A 28 -14.99 8.31 6.98
N THR A 29 -15.45 8.00 5.75
CA THR A 29 -15.88 9.01 4.78
C THR A 29 -16.99 9.86 5.38
N TRP A 30 -18.00 9.22 5.96
CA TRP A 30 -19.08 9.95 6.63
C TRP A 30 -18.56 10.83 7.78
N MET A 31 -17.61 10.35 8.58
CA MET A 31 -16.99 11.13 9.65
C MET A 31 -16.18 12.31 9.11
N CYS A 32 -15.40 12.12 8.05
CA CYS A 32 -14.61 13.19 7.42
C CYS A 32 -15.52 14.29 6.85
N LEU A 33 -16.65 13.94 6.27
CA LEU A 33 -17.58 14.92 5.70
C LEU A 33 -18.41 15.69 6.76
N ASN A 34 -18.69 15.07 7.91
CA ASN A 34 -19.65 15.62 8.87
C ASN A 34 -19.04 16.04 10.22
N ARG A 35 -17.86 15.53 10.57
CA ARG A 35 -17.26 15.67 11.92
C ARG A 35 -15.82 16.15 11.92
N LEU A 36 -15.25 16.40 10.76
CA LEU A 36 -13.89 16.88 10.63
C LEU A 36 -13.85 18.40 10.52
N ASN A 37 -13.02 19.04 11.33
CA ASN A 37 -12.61 20.42 11.08
C ASN A 37 -11.52 20.38 9.98
N LEU A 38 -11.87 20.77 8.78
CA LEU A 38 -10.99 20.71 7.61
C LEU A 38 -9.73 21.58 7.74
N THR A 39 -9.84 22.70 8.47
CA THR A 39 -8.70 23.63 8.65
C THR A 39 -7.63 23.05 9.57
N GLN A 40 -8.00 22.28 10.57
CA GLN A 40 -7.08 21.70 11.55
C GLN A 40 -6.84 20.20 11.34
N GLU A 41 -7.60 19.57 10.48
CA GLU A 41 -7.66 18.11 10.29
C GLU A 41 -7.89 17.34 11.61
N LEU A 42 -8.66 17.94 12.51
CA LEU A 42 -9.03 17.35 13.79
C LEU A 42 -10.53 17.05 13.82
N PHE A 43 -10.87 15.89 14.35
CA PHE A 43 -12.27 15.58 14.67
C PHE A 43 -12.73 16.34 15.91
N TYR A 44 -14.04 16.54 16.01
CA TYR A 44 -14.61 17.22 17.19
C TYR A 44 -14.16 16.52 18.50
N PRO A 45 -13.79 17.31 19.53
CA PRO A 45 -13.30 16.77 20.80
C PRO A 45 -14.35 15.90 21.48
N ASN A 46 -13.89 14.82 22.13
CA ASN A 46 -14.71 13.86 22.90
C ASN A 46 -15.76 13.06 22.10
N ASP A 47 -15.66 13.00 20.77
CA ASP A 47 -16.52 12.16 19.98
C ASP A 47 -16.21 10.66 20.20
N MET A 48 -17.18 9.95 20.83
CA MET A 48 -17.08 8.51 21.10
C MET A 48 -16.95 7.69 19.82
N LEU A 49 -17.60 8.09 18.72
CA LEU A 49 -17.53 7.42 17.44
C LEU A 49 -16.11 7.51 16.85
N THR A 50 -15.49 8.67 16.94
CA THR A 50 -14.11 8.87 16.48
C THR A 50 -13.13 8.00 17.27
N LYS A 51 -13.26 7.97 18.59
CA LYS A 51 -12.43 7.09 19.44
C LYS A 51 -12.65 5.62 19.10
N GLY A 52 -13.90 5.18 18.99
CA GLY A 52 -14.25 3.81 18.62
C GLY A 52 -13.70 3.42 17.24
N MET A 53 -13.75 4.34 16.27
CA MET A 53 -13.22 4.12 14.92
C MET A 53 -11.70 3.91 14.93
N HIS A 54 -10.93 4.75 15.64
CA HIS A 54 -9.49 4.60 15.73
C HIS A 54 -9.08 3.31 16.44
N TRP A 55 -9.75 2.95 17.54
CA TRP A 55 -9.53 1.68 18.19
C TRP A 55 -9.89 0.51 17.27
N GLY A 56 -11.01 0.59 16.56
CA GLY A 56 -11.44 -0.41 15.58
C GLY A 56 -10.40 -0.64 14.48
N ILE A 57 -9.86 0.43 13.89
CA ILE A 57 -8.77 0.35 12.90
C ILE A 57 -7.55 -0.36 13.50
N GLY A 58 -7.13 0.04 14.72
CA GLY A 58 -5.99 -0.59 15.40
C GLY A 58 -6.21 -2.09 15.64
N VAL A 59 -7.35 -2.48 16.18
CA VAL A 59 -7.70 -3.88 16.43
C VAL A 59 -7.72 -4.71 15.15
N VAL A 60 -8.38 -4.22 14.09
CA VAL A 60 -8.42 -4.92 12.79
C VAL A 60 -7.02 -5.04 12.20
N THR A 61 -6.19 -4.00 12.27
CA THR A 61 -4.80 -4.06 11.80
C THR A 61 -4.00 -5.15 12.53
N VAL A 62 -4.09 -5.22 13.86
CA VAL A 62 -3.42 -6.26 14.66
C VAL A 62 -3.94 -7.65 14.28
N LEU A 63 -5.26 -7.82 14.14
CA LEU A 63 -5.83 -9.09 13.71
C LEU A 63 -5.31 -9.52 12.33
N LEU A 64 -5.23 -8.61 11.36
CA LEU A 64 -4.71 -8.89 10.03
C LEU A 64 -3.21 -9.25 10.06
N CYS A 65 -2.40 -8.58 10.90
CA CYS A 65 -0.99 -8.96 11.11
C CYS A 65 -0.86 -10.38 11.67
N THR A 66 -1.70 -10.77 12.63
CA THR A 66 -1.61 -12.09 13.27
C THR A 66 -1.94 -13.25 12.32
N VAL A 67 -2.75 -13.02 11.31
CA VAL A 67 -3.12 -14.05 10.31
C VAL A 67 -1.88 -14.69 9.68
N GLY A 68 -0.90 -13.90 9.27
CA GLY A 68 0.34 -14.39 8.67
C GLY A 68 1.18 -15.26 9.63
N PHE A 69 1.13 -14.99 10.95
CA PHE A 69 1.89 -15.71 11.95
C PHE A 69 1.19 -16.98 12.43
N VAL A 70 -0.13 -16.97 12.57
CA VAL A 70 -0.92 -18.12 13.05
C VAL A 70 -0.94 -19.27 12.03
N GLN A 71 -0.91 -18.97 10.75
CA GLN A 71 -0.98 -19.97 9.67
C GLN A 71 0.41 -20.56 9.27
N LYS A 72 1.31 -20.67 10.22
CA LYS A 72 2.73 -21.04 10.04
C LYS A 72 2.98 -22.19 9.08
N ASN A 73 2.31 -23.34 9.29
CA ASN A 73 2.57 -24.55 8.53
C ASN A 73 1.88 -24.57 7.15
N ALA A 74 0.77 -23.86 7.02
CA ALA A 74 0.00 -23.82 5.78
C ALA A 74 0.71 -23.01 4.69
N PHE A 75 1.42 -21.95 5.07
CA PHE A 75 2.12 -21.08 4.14
C PHE A 75 3.47 -21.62 3.68
N GLU A 76 4.22 -22.30 4.56
CA GLU A 76 5.49 -22.93 4.16
C GLU A 76 5.26 -24.01 3.10
N THR A 77 4.21 -24.83 3.26
CA THR A 77 3.88 -25.89 2.29
C THR A 77 3.42 -25.30 0.93
N LEU A 78 2.84 -24.10 0.90
CA LEU A 78 2.36 -23.48 -0.32
C LEU A 78 3.47 -22.78 -1.12
N PHE A 79 4.49 -22.26 -0.44
CA PHE A 79 5.56 -21.47 -1.05
C PHE A 79 6.89 -22.22 -1.19
N MET A 80 7.08 -23.37 -0.49
CA MET A 80 8.29 -24.18 -0.62
C MET A 80 8.21 -25.25 -1.73
N LEU A 81 7.04 -25.46 -2.33
CA LEU A 81 6.82 -26.53 -3.32
C LEU A 81 7.15 -26.11 -4.74
N ASP A 82 7.38 -24.83 -5.01
CA ASP A 82 7.75 -24.36 -6.34
C ASP A 82 9.03 -23.54 -6.29
N ASP A 83 9.86 -23.76 -7.32
CA ASP A 83 10.96 -22.86 -7.63
C ASP A 83 10.46 -21.41 -7.59
N ALA A 84 11.08 -20.58 -6.75
CA ALA A 84 10.68 -19.19 -6.55
C ALA A 84 10.56 -18.40 -7.89
N ASP A 85 11.16 -18.91 -8.95
CA ASP A 85 11.13 -18.35 -10.29
C ASP A 85 9.79 -18.58 -11.01
N SER A 86 9.13 -19.72 -10.80
CA SER A 86 7.84 -20.03 -11.44
C SER A 86 6.69 -19.23 -10.83
N LEU A 87 6.74 -18.94 -9.52
CA LEU A 87 5.74 -18.15 -8.82
C LEU A 87 5.74 -16.69 -9.28
N VAL A 88 6.92 -16.08 -9.38
CA VAL A 88 7.05 -14.70 -9.85
C VAL A 88 6.57 -14.54 -11.29
N ASP A 89 6.86 -15.51 -12.14
CA ASP A 89 6.42 -15.50 -13.55
C ASP A 89 4.91 -15.66 -13.71
N SER A 90 4.24 -16.47 -12.88
CA SER A 90 2.80 -16.69 -12.96
C SER A 90 1.97 -15.51 -12.47
N VAL A 91 2.42 -14.84 -11.43
CA VAL A 91 1.72 -13.66 -10.83
C VAL A 91 1.76 -12.45 -11.77
N ASN A 92 2.85 -12.25 -12.49
CA ASN A 92 3.02 -11.07 -13.36
C ASN A 92 2.26 -11.15 -14.70
N ASN A 93 1.76 -12.30 -15.11
CA ASN A 93 1.17 -12.49 -16.45
C ASN A 93 -0.36 -12.30 -16.52
N GLY A 94 -1.04 -12.04 -15.41
CA GLY A 94 -2.48 -11.79 -15.38
C GLY A 94 -2.84 -10.40 -15.91
N PHE A 95 -3.88 -10.27 -16.75
CA PHE A 95 -4.37 -8.98 -17.26
C PHE A 95 -4.59 -7.96 -16.12
N PHE A 96 -5.16 -8.40 -15.02
CA PHE A 96 -5.42 -7.53 -13.85
C PHE A 96 -4.12 -7.03 -13.20
N SER A 97 -3.07 -7.87 -13.14
CA SER A 97 -1.76 -7.45 -12.65
C SER A 97 -1.10 -6.43 -13.56
N ILE A 98 -1.14 -6.65 -14.88
CA ILE A 98 -0.62 -5.71 -15.88
C ILE A 98 -1.33 -4.36 -15.75
N PHE A 99 -2.67 -4.36 -15.67
CA PHE A 99 -3.47 -3.16 -15.51
C PHE A 99 -3.13 -2.41 -14.21
N ALA A 100 -3.10 -3.11 -13.07
CA ALA A 100 -2.78 -2.51 -11.77
C ALA A 100 -1.38 -1.88 -11.76
N ASN A 101 -0.39 -2.56 -12.35
CA ASN A 101 0.97 -2.03 -12.48
C ASN A 101 1.01 -0.81 -13.41
N ALA A 102 0.36 -0.85 -14.57
CA ALA A 102 0.32 0.30 -15.49
C ALA A 102 -0.31 1.54 -14.83
N VAL A 103 -1.44 1.36 -14.14
CA VAL A 103 -2.10 2.45 -13.40
C VAL A 103 -1.19 3.00 -12.31
N SER A 104 -0.52 2.14 -11.53
CA SER A 104 0.41 2.58 -10.48
C SER A 104 1.58 3.38 -11.04
N GLY A 105 2.16 2.93 -12.16
CA GLY A 105 3.24 3.66 -12.83
C GLY A 105 2.80 5.03 -13.35
N CYS A 106 1.64 5.10 -14.01
CA CYS A 106 1.09 6.36 -14.52
C CYS A 106 0.79 7.36 -13.39
N LEU A 107 0.17 6.90 -12.29
CA LEU A 107 -0.15 7.77 -11.16
C LEU A 107 1.10 8.24 -10.42
N LEU A 108 2.15 7.42 -10.32
CA LEU A 108 3.44 7.85 -9.77
C LEU A 108 4.12 8.90 -10.65
N CYS A 109 4.10 8.75 -11.96
CA CYS A 109 4.57 9.81 -12.88
C CYS A 109 3.78 11.11 -12.66
N GLY A 110 2.45 11.02 -12.60
CA GLY A 110 1.58 12.16 -12.32
C GLY A 110 1.89 12.79 -10.95
N ALA A 111 2.10 11.97 -9.93
CA ALA A 111 2.48 12.45 -8.61
C ALA A 111 3.83 13.18 -8.62
N GLY A 112 4.84 12.65 -9.30
CA GLY A 112 6.12 13.34 -9.49
C GLY A 112 5.97 14.71 -10.13
N ILE A 113 5.22 14.80 -11.23
CA ILE A 113 4.97 16.05 -11.96
C ILE A 113 4.20 17.06 -11.08
N LEU A 114 3.12 16.62 -10.42
CA LEU A 114 2.26 17.49 -9.59
C LEU A 114 2.93 17.88 -8.25
N THR A 115 4.02 17.22 -7.88
CA THR A 115 4.82 17.63 -6.70
C THR A 115 5.77 18.81 -7.05
N VAL A 116 6.11 19.04 -8.33
CA VAL A 116 7.02 20.11 -8.73
C VAL A 116 6.54 21.51 -8.30
N PRO A 117 5.26 21.92 -8.49
CA PRO A 117 4.78 23.23 -8.00
C PRO A 117 4.91 23.36 -6.47
N ARG A 118 4.75 22.29 -5.71
CA ARG A 118 4.91 22.31 -4.24
C ARG A 118 6.35 22.61 -3.80
N LEU A 119 7.35 22.34 -4.65
CA LEU A 119 8.72 22.72 -4.33
C LEU A 119 8.85 24.22 -4.11
N SER A 120 8.14 25.06 -4.87
CA SER A 120 8.16 26.52 -4.67
C SER A 120 7.53 26.95 -3.33
N GLU A 121 6.47 26.27 -2.91
CA GLU A 121 5.81 26.54 -1.61
C GLU A 121 6.72 26.13 -0.45
N THR A 122 7.37 24.97 -0.54
CA THR A 122 8.28 24.48 0.50
C THR A 122 9.59 25.27 0.56
N VAL A 123 10.03 25.93 -0.53
CA VAL A 123 11.17 26.85 -0.50
C VAL A 123 10.91 28.04 0.42
N GLN A 124 9.72 28.62 0.40
CA GLN A 124 9.37 29.72 1.31
C GLN A 124 9.35 29.25 2.76
N ALA A 125 8.80 28.06 3.03
CA ALA A 125 8.83 27.47 4.36
C ALA A 125 10.28 27.16 4.83
N HIS A 126 11.15 26.75 3.92
CA HIS A 126 12.58 26.50 4.18
C HIS A 126 13.31 27.77 4.69
N LEU A 127 13.01 28.93 4.12
CA LEU A 127 13.65 30.19 4.50
C LEU A 127 13.20 30.71 5.87
N THR A 128 12.07 30.24 6.37
CA THR A 128 11.45 30.73 7.60
C THR A 128 11.61 29.80 8.80
N ASN A 129 11.82 28.50 8.60
CA ASN A 129 11.83 27.52 9.69
C ASN A 129 12.74 26.31 9.37
N GLN A 130 13.44 25.79 10.39
CA GLN A 130 14.27 24.58 10.28
C GLN A 130 13.46 23.33 9.86
N PHE A 131 12.23 23.19 10.34
CA PHE A 131 11.34 22.10 9.92
C PHE A 131 10.95 22.18 8.44
N GLY A 132 10.78 23.41 7.91
CA GLY A 132 10.57 23.66 6.49
C GLY A 132 11.74 23.20 5.62
N SER A 133 12.97 23.28 6.14
CA SER A 133 14.17 22.77 5.45
C SER A 133 14.08 21.27 5.23
N VAL A 134 13.71 20.51 6.27
CA VAL A 134 13.57 19.05 6.20
C VAL A 134 12.44 18.67 5.24
N GLN A 135 11.28 19.33 5.36
CA GLN A 135 10.15 19.12 4.45
C GLN A 135 10.56 19.36 3.00
N HIS A 136 11.29 20.45 2.68
CA HIS A 136 11.74 20.76 1.34
C HIS A 136 12.65 19.68 0.76
N VAL A 137 13.68 19.24 1.51
CA VAL A 137 14.60 18.19 1.09
C VAL A 137 13.85 16.90 0.75
N PHE A 138 12.93 16.48 1.60
CA PHE A 138 12.15 15.26 1.36
C PHE A 138 11.10 15.42 0.26
N THR A 139 10.60 16.62 0.00
CA THR A 139 9.75 16.91 -1.16
C THR A 139 10.56 16.81 -2.47
N VAL A 140 11.82 17.28 -2.50
CA VAL A 140 12.72 17.05 -3.63
C VAL A 140 13.00 15.56 -3.85
N LEU A 141 13.32 14.83 -2.79
CA LEU A 141 13.53 13.38 -2.85
C LEU A 141 12.28 12.64 -3.33
N LEU A 142 11.09 13.11 -2.95
CA LEU A 142 9.81 12.56 -3.39
C LEU A 142 9.64 12.69 -4.91
N CYS A 143 9.97 13.85 -5.48
CA CYS A 143 9.96 14.06 -6.93
C CYS A 143 10.95 13.14 -7.65
N ILE A 144 12.19 13.06 -7.16
CA ILE A 144 13.26 12.27 -7.79
C ILE A 144 12.94 10.78 -7.70
N SER A 145 12.49 10.30 -6.55
CA SER A 145 12.19 8.88 -6.32
C SER A 145 10.92 8.40 -7.03
N ALA A 146 10.03 9.31 -7.45
CA ALA A 146 8.87 8.96 -8.26
C ALA A 146 9.27 8.34 -9.61
N ILE A 147 10.40 8.73 -10.19
CA ILE A 147 10.90 8.20 -11.48
C ILE A 147 11.23 6.70 -11.36
N PRO A 148 12.19 6.26 -10.51
CA PRO A 148 12.49 4.83 -10.38
C PRO A 148 11.29 4.05 -9.83
N ALA A 149 10.44 4.64 -8.97
CA ALA A 149 9.22 4.00 -8.52
C ALA A 149 8.24 3.72 -9.66
N ALA A 150 8.02 4.67 -10.57
CA ALA A 150 7.18 4.47 -11.75
C ALA A 150 7.77 3.42 -12.69
N LEU A 151 9.11 3.45 -12.91
CA LEU A 151 9.81 2.46 -13.73
C LEU A 151 9.66 1.04 -13.18
N TYR A 152 9.63 0.86 -11.85
CA TYR A 152 9.34 -0.43 -11.23
C TYR A 152 8.03 -1.03 -11.76
N PHE A 153 6.97 -0.26 -11.71
CA PHE A 153 5.64 -0.72 -12.14
C PHE A 153 5.54 -0.87 -13.66
N PHE A 154 6.16 0.01 -14.44
CA PHE A 154 6.19 -0.16 -15.90
C PHE A 154 6.99 -1.39 -16.31
N CYS A 155 8.11 -1.69 -15.66
CA CYS A 155 8.85 -2.94 -15.91
C CYS A 155 7.98 -4.18 -15.61
N LYS A 156 7.23 -4.17 -14.51
CA LYS A 156 6.29 -5.25 -14.18
C LYS A 156 5.11 -5.36 -15.16
N ALA A 157 4.64 -4.22 -15.71
CA ALA A 157 3.55 -4.21 -16.67
C ALA A 157 3.97 -4.62 -18.09
N ALA A 158 5.13 -4.15 -18.56
CA ALA A 158 5.57 -4.28 -19.94
C ALA A 158 6.45 -5.50 -20.21
N MET A 159 7.25 -5.92 -19.23
CA MET A 159 8.22 -6.99 -19.40
C MET A 159 7.67 -8.32 -18.92
N ARG A 160 7.63 -9.29 -19.81
CA ARG A 160 7.18 -10.66 -19.50
C ARG A 160 8.11 -11.36 -18.49
N ARG A 161 9.41 -11.05 -18.51
CA ARG A 161 10.44 -11.56 -17.58
C ARG A 161 11.44 -10.44 -17.27
N PRO A 162 11.10 -9.53 -16.39
CA PRO A 162 12.03 -8.46 -16.01
C PRO A 162 13.22 -9.03 -15.23
N SER A 163 14.40 -8.43 -15.41
CA SER A 163 15.58 -8.79 -14.63
C SER A 163 15.34 -8.55 -13.15
N LYS A 164 15.62 -9.56 -12.31
CA LYS A 164 15.47 -9.48 -10.85
C LYS A 164 16.24 -8.29 -10.24
N ASN A 165 17.48 -8.06 -10.71
CA ASN A 165 18.31 -6.96 -10.25
C ASN A 165 17.68 -5.60 -10.60
N LEU A 166 17.12 -5.48 -11.80
CA LEU A 166 16.45 -4.26 -12.25
C LEU A 166 15.19 -3.98 -11.41
N LEU A 167 14.36 -5.01 -11.17
CA LEU A 167 13.20 -4.89 -10.31
C LEU A 167 13.56 -4.52 -8.87
N THR A 168 14.63 -5.10 -8.34
CA THR A 168 15.09 -4.74 -7.00
C THR A 168 15.53 -3.28 -6.95
N LEU A 169 16.34 -2.83 -7.91
CA LEU A 169 16.82 -1.45 -7.96
C LEU A 169 15.67 -0.45 -8.03
N PHE A 170 14.73 -0.67 -8.95
CA PHE A 170 13.59 0.22 -9.09
C PHE A 170 12.57 0.07 -7.94
N GLY A 171 12.42 -1.12 -7.36
CA GLY A 171 11.59 -1.36 -6.19
C GLY A 171 12.09 -0.60 -4.95
N LEU A 172 13.41 -0.47 -4.78
CA LEU A 172 13.97 0.41 -3.75
C LEU A 172 13.59 1.88 -3.99
N GLY A 173 13.34 2.30 -5.23
CA GLY A 173 12.77 3.60 -5.55
C GLY A 173 11.38 3.79 -4.96
N VAL A 174 10.52 2.75 -4.98
CA VAL A 174 9.20 2.77 -4.34
C VAL A 174 9.33 2.93 -2.82
N VAL A 175 10.29 2.22 -2.21
CA VAL A 175 10.57 2.33 -0.77
C VAL A 175 11.05 3.76 -0.42
N LEU A 176 11.99 4.31 -1.21
CA LEU A 176 12.49 5.66 -1.00
C LEU A 176 11.39 6.72 -1.19
N TRP A 177 10.49 6.52 -2.15
CA TRP A 177 9.32 7.38 -2.35
C TRP A 177 8.43 7.42 -1.10
N HIS A 178 8.14 6.25 -0.49
CA HIS A 178 7.36 6.20 0.76
C HIS A 178 8.08 6.84 1.93
N ILE A 179 9.40 6.62 2.09
CA ILE A 179 10.19 7.27 3.14
C ILE A 179 10.09 8.79 3.00
N SER A 180 10.28 9.29 1.77
CA SER A 180 10.20 10.71 1.48
C SER A 180 8.81 11.27 1.76
N LEU A 181 7.75 10.54 1.41
CA LEU A 181 6.37 10.91 1.66
C LEU A 181 6.06 10.96 3.16
N ILE A 182 6.46 9.95 3.92
CA ILE A 182 6.26 9.89 5.39
C ILE A 182 6.93 11.10 6.04
N ILE A 183 8.20 11.37 5.71
CA ILE A 183 8.95 12.45 6.35
C ILE A 183 8.43 13.81 5.91
N SER A 184 8.18 14.03 4.61
CA SER A 184 7.61 15.26 4.10
C SER A 184 6.25 15.58 4.75
N THR A 185 5.38 14.57 4.89
CA THR A 185 4.07 14.73 5.56
C THR A 185 4.23 14.97 7.07
N TYR A 186 5.19 14.30 7.73
CA TYR A 186 5.44 14.49 9.16
C TYR A 186 5.85 15.92 9.48
N PHE A 187 6.76 16.50 8.70
CA PHE A 187 7.27 17.86 8.89
C PHE A 187 6.40 18.96 8.25
N ASP A 188 5.27 18.60 7.66
CA ASP A 188 4.29 19.57 7.21
C ASP A 188 3.65 20.28 8.42
N ILE A 189 3.98 21.56 8.58
CA ILE A 189 3.51 22.40 9.71
C ILE A 189 2.13 22.99 9.48
N SER A 190 1.56 22.85 8.28
CA SER A 190 0.22 23.37 7.99
C SER A 190 -0.87 22.69 8.81
N VAL A 191 -0.60 21.46 9.25
CA VAL A 191 -1.52 20.63 10.04
C VAL A 191 -0.84 20.15 11.32
N ALA A 192 -1.62 20.03 12.39
CA ALA A 192 -1.14 19.54 13.69
C ALA A 192 -0.49 18.15 13.56
N ILE A 193 0.67 17.96 14.20
CA ILE A 193 1.43 16.69 14.19
C ILE A 193 0.57 15.52 14.69
N ASN A 194 -0.30 15.78 15.67
CA ASN A 194 -1.21 14.80 16.28
C ASN A 194 -2.57 14.68 15.57
N SER A 195 -2.70 15.23 14.37
CA SER A 195 -3.91 15.02 13.57
C SER A 195 -4.16 13.53 13.33
N PRO A 196 -5.36 13.02 13.65
CA PRO A 196 -5.69 11.62 13.45
C PRO A 196 -5.64 11.19 11.97
N ILE A 197 -5.87 12.13 11.04
CA ILE A 197 -5.76 11.89 9.60
C ILE A 197 -4.29 11.66 9.27
N LYS A 198 -3.42 12.58 9.64
CA LYS A 198 -1.98 12.53 9.39
C LYS A 198 -1.34 11.27 9.98
N ILE A 199 -1.72 10.90 11.20
CA ILE A 199 -1.22 9.68 11.86
C ILE A 199 -1.62 8.44 11.07
N LEU A 200 -2.89 8.32 10.65
CA LEU A 200 -3.34 7.16 9.88
C LEU A 200 -2.69 7.08 8.50
N ASP A 201 -2.51 8.21 7.84
CA ASP A 201 -1.81 8.28 6.55
C ASP A 201 -0.36 7.79 6.68
N GLN A 202 0.34 8.21 7.73
CA GLN A 202 1.70 7.75 8.01
C GLN A 202 1.78 6.24 8.27
N PHE A 203 0.84 5.68 9.05
CA PHE A 203 0.76 4.22 9.23
C PHE A 203 0.48 3.50 7.92
N SER A 204 -0.42 4.03 7.11
CA SER A 204 -0.72 3.50 5.77
C SER A 204 0.54 3.46 4.89
N PHE A 205 1.27 4.57 4.79
CA PHE A 205 2.51 4.65 4.02
C PHE A 205 3.59 3.71 4.56
N MET A 206 3.71 3.59 5.88
CA MET A 206 4.68 2.70 6.50
C MET A 206 4.40 1.23 6.19
N PHE A 207 3.15 0.77 6.32
CA PHE A 207 2.80 -0.61 6.00
C PHE A 207 2.97 -0.92 4.51
N THR A 208 2.61 0.01 3.62
CA THR A 208 2.82 -0.14 2.17
C THR A 208 4.31 -0.16 1.83
N MET A 209 5.12 0.69 2.46
CA MET A 209 6.58 0.66 2.33
C MET A 209 7.17 -0.69 2.71
N ILE A 210 6.76 -1.25 3.87
CA ILE A 210 7.24 -2.56 4.33
C ILE A 210 6.80 -3.67 3.37
N TYR A 211 5.61 -3.58 2.79
CA TYR A 211 5.14 -4.50 1.77
C TYR A 211 6.09 -4.48 0.56
N PHE A 212 6.39 -3.32 -0.02
CA PHE A 212 7.29 -3.21 -1.16
C PHE A 212 8.74 -3.59 -0.82
N LEU A 213 9.21 -3.30 0.38
CA LEU A 213 10.52 -3.76 0.84
C LEU A 213 10.59 -5.29 0.86
N ASN A 214 9.51 -5.96 1.30
CA ASN A 214 9.46 -7.42 1.27
C ASN A 214 9.38 -7.97 -0.16
N GLU A 215 8.66 -7.30 -1.05
CA GLU A 215 8.61 -7.65 -2.48
C GLU A 215 10.00 -7.54 -3.12
N CYS A 216 10.77 -6.48 -2.81
CA CYS A 216 12.18 -6.36 -3.25
C CYS A 216 13.05 -7.53 -2.74
N ARG A 217 12.81 -8.02 -1.52
CA ARG A 217 13.53 -9.19 -0.98
C ARG A 217 13.21 -10.47 -1.74
N GLU A 218 11.99 -10.62 -2.22
CA GLU A 218 11.62 -11.77 -3.06
C GLU A 218 12.39 -11.74 -4.38
N HIS A 219 12.57 -10.56 -4.98
CA HIS A 219 13.38 -10.41 -6.21
C HIS A 219 14.86 -10.77 -6.00
N ILE A 220 15.40 -10.56 -4.80
CA ILE A 220 16.79 -10.95 -4.44
C ILE A 220 16.89 -12.46 -4.16
N GLY A 221 15.79 -13.20 -4.10
CA GLY A 221 15.79 -14.62 -3.81
C GLY A 221 15.80 -14.97 -2.31
N THR A 222 15.39 -14.03 -1.45
CA THR A 222 15.25 -14.26 0.00
C THR A 222 13.78 -14.10 0.44
N PRO A 223 12.83 -14.87 -0.14
CA PRO A 223 11.41 -14.72 0.12
C PRO A 223 11.08 -15.03 1.59
N ARG A 224 10.15 -14.25 2.15
CA ARG A 224 9.55 -14.51 3.47
C ARG A 224 8.03 -14.55 3.34
N PRO A 225 7.46 -15.64 2.86
CA PRO A 225 6.03 -15.71 2.50
C PRO A 225 5.09 -15.41 3.66
N ARG A 226 5.44 -15.81 4.88
CA ARG A 226 4.65 -15.50 6.08
C ARG A 226 4.60 -14.00 6.36
N PHE A 227 5.76 -13.38 6.30
CA PHE A 227 5.89 -11.94 6.53
C PHE A 227 5.19 -11.16 5.43
N HIS A 228 5.28 -11.62 4.17
CA HIS A 228 4.58 -10.99 3.04
C HIS A 228 3.07 -10.90 3.28
N LEU A 229 2.42 -12.01 3.67
CA LEU A 229 0.98 -12.02 3.94
C LEU A 229 0.60 -11.25 5.20
N ALA A 230 1.43 -11.34 6.26
CA ALA A 230 1.23 -10.59 7.49
C ALA A 230 1.26 -9.07 7.27
N ILE A 231 1.92 -8.60 6.21
CA ILE A 231 2.00 -7.17 5.86
C ILE A 231 1.03 -6.80 4.74
N ALA A 232 0.78 -7.68 3.75
CA ALA A 232 -0.06 -7.36 2.60
C ALA A 232 -1.50 -7.01 3.01
N PHE A 233 -2.12 -7.78 3.91
CA PHE A 233 -3.49 -7.51 4.36
C PHE A 233 -3.62 -6.19 5.14
N PRO A 234 -2.79 -5.90 6.16
CA PRO A 234 -2.86 -4.60 6.84
C PRO A 234 -2.45 -3.44 5.93
N ALA A 235 -1.49 -3.60 5.02
CA ALA A 235 -1.14 -2.58 4.03
C ALA A 235 -2.34 -2.24 3.15
N LEU A 236 -3.04 -3.24 2.61
CA LEU A 236 -4.27 -3.06 1.84
C LEU A 236 -5.36 -2.35 2.65
N PHE A 237 -5.61 -2.82 3.88
CA PHE A 237 -6.63 -2.27 4.76
C PHE A 237 -6.36 -0.81 5.11
N LEU A 238 -5.18 -0.50 5.65
CA LEU A 238 -4.82 0.85 6.09
C LEU A 238 -4.77 1.83 4.91
N SER A 239 -4.19 1.42 3.77
CA SER A 239 -4.10 2.28 2.59
C SER A 239 -5.48 2.62 2.02
N ALA A 240 -6.38 1.66 1.94
CA ALA A 240 -7.73 1.93 1.44
C ALA A 240 -8.56 2.77 2.43
N VAL A 241 -8.51 2.45 3.74
CA VAL A 241 -9.24 3.18 4.79
C VAL A 241 -8.68 4.60 5.00
N SER A 242 -7.42 4.85 4.65
CA SER A 242 -6.85 6.20 4.62
C SER A 242 -7.20 6.92 3.31
N ALA A 243 -6.88 6.34 2.16
CA ALA A 243 -6.94 7.03 0.88
C ALA A 243 -8.36 7.29 0.36
N ILE A 244 -9.31 6.35 0.54
CA ILE A 244 -10.68 6.52 0.04
C ILE A 244 -11.39 7.71 0.69
N PRO A 245 -11.45 7.82 2.04
CA PRO A 245 -12.09 8.96 2.68
C PRO A 245 -11.41 10.29 2.37
N ASN A 246 -10.07 10.32 2.37
CA ASN A 246 -9.32 11.54 2.07
C ASN A 246 -9.57 12.01 0.62
N LEU A 247 -9.60 11.07 -0.34
CA LEU A 247 -9.93 11.36 -1.74
C LEU A 247 -11.34 11.94 -1.87
N ILE A 248 -12.34 11.28 -1.28
CA ILE A 248 -13.74 11.71 -1.37
C ILE A 248 -13.91 13.08 -0.69
N THR A 249 -13.30 13.28 0.47
CA THR A 249 -13.40 14.55 1.22
C THR A 249 -12.82 15.71 0.40
N GLN A 250 -11.67 15.52 -0.26
CA GLN A 250 -11.06 16.55 -1.10
C GLN A 250 -11.84 16.81 -2.40
N LEU A 251 -12.46 15.77 -2.99
CA LEU A 251 -13.35 15.94 -4.15
C LEU A 251 -14.62 16.70 -3.79
N TYR A 252 -15.15 16.47 -2.59
CA TYR A 252 -16.36 17.14 -2.12
C TYR A 252 -16.11 18.59 -1.65
N ASN A 253 -14.90 18.85 -1.11
CA ASN A 253 -14.47 20.16 -0.63
C ASN A 253 -13.18 20.60 -1.32
N PRO A 254 -13.20 20.98 -2.62
CA PRO A 254 -12.00 21.26 -3.40
C PRO A 254 -11.22 22.49 -2.91
N GLU A 255 -11.86 23.37 -2.14
CA GLU A 255 -11.22 24.56 -1.54
C GLU A 255 -10.30 24.20 -0.36
N HIS A 256 -10.44 23.01 0.23
CA HIS A 256 -9.66 22.56 1.37
C HIS A 256 -8.78 21.40 0.96
N GLN A 257 -7.47 21.65 0.82
CA GLN A 257 -6.49 20.60 0.65
C GLN A 257 -6.12 20.00 1.99
N LEU A 258 -6.21 18.66 2.10
CA LEU A 258 -5.67 17.93 3.24
C LEU A 258 -4.14 17.87 3.16
N SER A 259 -3.48 17.54 4.28
CA SER A 259 -2.03 17.37 4.38
C SER A 259 -1.47 16.40 3.33
N VAL A 260 -2.25 15.39 2.96
CA VAL A 260 -1.94 14.47 1.86
C VAL A 260 -2.75 14.85 0.64
N PRO A 261 -2.11 15.35 -0.45
CA PRO A 261 -2.78 15.71 -1.68
C PRO A 261 -3.57 14.58 -2.32
N ILE A 262 -4.60 14.96 -3.07
CA ILE A 262 -5.47 14.05 -3.81
C ILE A 262 -4.70 13.04 -4.68
N ILE A 263 -3.60 13.49 -5.32
CA ILE A 263 -2.78 12.62 -6.17
C ILE A 263 -2.08 11.50 -5.38
N TYR A 264 -1.64 11.77 -4.15
CA TYR A 264 -1.02 10.73 -3.32
C TYR A 264 -2.05 9.74 -2.79
N CYS A 265 -3.28 10.19 -2.51
CA CYS A 265 -4.39 9.30 -2.22
C CYS A 265 -4.68 8.37 -3.43
N ALA A 266 -4.67 8.91 -4.65
CA ALA A 266 -4.85 8.13 -5.86
C ALA A 266 -3.72 7.10 -6.07
N VAL A 267 -2.46 7.47 -5.82
CA VAL A 267 -1.31 6.55 -5.84
C VAL A 267 -1.48 5.44 -4.82
N GLN A 268 -1.91 5.75 -3.59
CA GLN A 268 -2.17 4.74 -2.56
C GLN A 268 -3.27 3.75 -2.97
N LEU A 269 -4.32 4.23 -3.63
CA LEU A 269 -5.36 3.35 -4.18
C LEU A 269 -4.82 2.46 -5.31
N ALA A 270 -3.92 2.97 -6.15
CA ALA A 270 -3.26 2.15 -7.15
C ALA A 270 -2.39 1.06 -6.51
N PHE A 271 -1.69 1.36 -5.41
CA PHE A 271 -0.97 0.35 -4.64
C PHE A 271 -1.92 -0.68 -4.01
N CYS A 272 -3.10 -0.28 -3.55
CA CYS A 272 -4.13 -1.24 -3.13
C CYS A 272 -4.50 -2.20 -4.28
N LEU A 273 -4.70 -1.69 -5.50
CA LEU A 273 -4.96 -2.53 -6.68
C LEU A 273 -3.80 -3.47 -6.98
N HIS A 274 -2.56 -2.99 -6.86
CA HIS A 274 -1.37 -3.82 -7.02
C HIS A 274 -1.31 -4.94 -5.99
N ILE A 275 -1.53 -4.64 -4.69
CA ILE A 275 -1.55 -5.64 -3.61
C ILE A 275 -2.67 -6.68 -3.84
N ILE A 276 -3.86 -6.24 -4.26
CA ILE A 276 -4.97 -7.13 -4.61
C ILE A 276 -4.57 -8.05 -5.76
N ALA A 277 -3.97 -7.50 -6.81
CA ALA A 277 -3.54 -8.27 -7.98
C ALA A 277 -2.48 -9.31 -7.61
N ASP A 278 -1.50 -8.95 -6.78
CA ASP A 278 -0.48 -9.85 -6.26
C ASP A 278 -1.09 -10.99 -5.42
N LEU A 279 -1.98 -10.66 -4.48
CA LEU A 279 -2.66 -11.66 -3.63
C LEU A 279 -3.50 -12.63 -4.47
N ILE A 280 -4.28 -12.13 -5.44
CA ILE A 280 -5.09 -12.98 -6.34
C ILE A 280 -4.18 -13.89 -7.16
N GLY A 281 -3.10 -13.35 -7.75
CA GLY A 281 -2.13 -14.12 -8.53
C GLY A 281 -1.52 -15.26 -7.71
N ARG A 282 -1.09 -14.97 -6.48
CA ARG A 282 -0.55 -15.99 -5.56
C ARG A 282 -1.58 -17.06 -5.18
N PHE A 283 -2.84 -16.68 -4.97
CA PHE A 283 -3.90 -17.64 -4.63
C PHE A 283 -4.30 -18.52 -5.82
N GLN A 284 -4.14 -18.03 -7.05
CA GLN A 284 -4.41 -18.78 -8.28
C GLN A 284 -3.26 -19.75 -8.61
N SER A 285 -2.00 -19.35 -8.46
CA SER A 285 -0.83 -20.21 -8.73
C SER A 285 -0.88 -21.48 -7.89
N VAL A 286 -1.28 -21.40 -6.64
CA VAL A 286 -1.52 -22.54 -5.74
C VAL A 286 -2.55 -23.54 -6.30
N SER A 287 -3.40 -23.14 -7.24
CA SER A 287 -4.45 -23.99 -7.82
C SER A 287 -3.97 -24.86 -8.99
N ASN A 288 -2.97 -24.38 -9.74
CA ASN A 288 -2.57 -24.98 -11.00
C ASN A 288 -1.54 -26.10 -10.83
N ASP A 289 -0.88 -26.19 -9.65
CA ASP A 289 0.17 -27.16 -9.37
C ASP A 289 -0.36 -28.48 -8.77
N VAL A 290 -1.51 -28.98 -9.22
CA VAL A 290 -1.86 -30.40 -9.02
C VAL A 290 -1.34 -31.16 -10.23
N PRO A 291 -0.11 -31.70 -10.22
CA PRO A 291 0.27 -32.67 -11.26
C PRO A 291 -0.67 -33.86 -11.12
N ASN A 292 -1.20 -34.31 -12.23
CA ASN A 292 -1.82 -35.62 -12.36
C ASN A 292 -0.77 -36.72 -12.10
N ILE A 293 -0.34 -36.90 -10.85
CA ILE A 293 0.57 -37.97 -10.40
C ILE A 293 -0.20 -39.29 -10.24
N VAL A 294 -1.48 -39.34 -10.56
CA VAL A 294 -2.30 -40.56 -10.38
C VAL A 294 -2.30 -41.50 -11.62
N THR A 295 -1.61 -41.16 -12.70
CA THR A 295 -1.64 -42.00 -13.91
C THR A 295 -0.28 -42.58 -14.35
N ARG A 296 0.64 -42.88 -13.40
CA ARG A 296 1.81 -43.72 -13.68
C ARG A 296 2.03 -44.74 -12.57
N ALA A 297 1.03 -45.56 -12.34
CA ALA A 297 1.15 -46.82 -11.60
C ALA A 297 0.21 -47.83 -12.28
N GLU A 298 0.53 -48.21 -13.52
CA GLU A 298 0.22 -49.48 -14.16
C GLU A 298 1.41 -49.89 -15.06
#